data_0fe76c635121823c52ae6d7efb48954c
#
_entry.id   0fe76c635121823c52ae6d7efb48954c
#
_cell.length_a   1.000
_cell.length_b   1.000
_cell.length_c   1.000
_cell.angle_alpha   90.00
_cell.angle_beta   90.00
_cell.angle_gamma   90.00
#
_symmetry.space_group_name_H-M   'P 1'
#
loop_
_entity.id
_entity.type
_entity.pdbx_description
1 polymer ?
#
loop_
_entity_poly.entity_id
_entity_poly.type
_entity_poly.pdbx_seq_one_letter_code
_entity_poly.pdbx_strand_id
1 'polypeptide(L)'
;MFPSCELINQITINHEMKITSMEIIRYDMRKLPLLPHEHSDSYCGLFKISCGGIHGFAEFSLPRGSEPADLVKWASVFGGLKGLEPKQAIHYITEHQSLWGEVRAHFLLKCLDNLIFNLENCGNLHMSQEQVRAFLIEYALTYYSF
;
A
#
# COMPACT_ATOMS: atom_id res chain seq x y z
N MET A 1 -3.59 -14.22 23.26
CA MET A 1 -2.62 -15.18 22.67
C MET A 1 -2.66 -15.05 21.16
N PHE A 2 -1.52 -14.78 20.54
CA PHE A 2 -1.44 -14.69 19.09
C PHE A 2 -1.25 -16.08 18.49
N PRO A 3 -1.89 -16.39 17.35
CA PRO A 3 -1.67 -17.68 16.70
C PRO A 3 -0.20 -17.80 16.26
N SER A 4 0.29 -19.03 16.23
CA SER A 4 1.66 -19.29 15.74
C SER A 4 1.77 -18.94 14.27
N CYS A 5 2.99 -18.68 13.80
CA CYS A 5 3.26 -18.43 12.40
C CYS A 5 2.78 -19.55 11.51
N GLU A 6 2.93 -20.78 11.95
CA GLU A 6 2.46 -21.96 11.22
C GLU A 6 0.95 -21.94 11.04
N LEU A 7 0.22 -21.54 12.08
CA LEU A 7 -1.24 -21.45 12.01
C LEU A 7 -1.69 -20.38 11.05
N ILE A 8 -1.04 -19.21 11.08
CA ILE A 8 -1.33 -18.12 10.13
C ILE A 8 -1.05 -18.55 8.70
N ASN A 9 0.07 -19.22 8.47
CA ASN A 9 0.41 -19.75 7.14
C ASN A 9 -0.60 -20.76 6.66
N GLN A 10 -1.06 -21.66 7.54
CA GLN A 10 -2.10 -22.63 7.19
C GLN A 10 -3.42 -21.94 6.88
N ILE A 11 -3.80 -20.92 7.67
CA ILE A 11 -5.00 -20.13 7.41
C ILE A 11 -4.88 -19.44 6.06
N THR A 12 -3.72 -18.83 5.77
CA THR A 12 -3.46 -18.16 4.50
C THR A 12 -3.59 -19.12 3.31
N ILE A 13 -3.05 -20.33 3.45
CA ILE A 13 -3.12 -21.35 2.40
C ILE A 13 -4.55 -21.88 2.23
N ASN A 14 -5.25 -22.13 3.36
CA ASN A 14 -6.54 -22.81 3.34
C ASN A 14 -7.72 -21.87 3.10
N HIS A 15 -7.58 -20.58 3.40
CA HIS A 15 -8.70 -19.63 3.37
C HIS A 15 -8.58 -18.60 2.25
N GLU A 16 -7.65 -18.77 1.33
CA GLU A 16 -7.50 -17.89 0.17
C GLU A 16 -7.58 -16.41 0.59
N MET A 17 -6.57 -15.95 1.35
CA MET A 17 -6.53 -14.59 1.87
C MET A 17 -6.68 -13.59 0.74
N LYS A 18 -7.72 -12.79 0.83
CA LYS A 18 -8.10 -11.81 -0.20
C LYS A 18 -7.84 -10.40 0.29
N ILE A 19 -7.53 -9.53 -0.65
CA ILE A 19 -7.38 -8.10 -0.36
C ILE A 19 -8.72 -7.55 0.11
N THR A 20 -8.72 -6.97 1.31
CA THR A 20 -9.94 -6.48 1.96
C THR A 20 -10.08 -4.97 1.86
N SER A 21 -8.98 -4.23 1.91
CA SER A 21 -9.02 -2.78 1.84
C SER A 21 -7.68 -2.22 1.37
N MET A 22 -7.73 -0.96 0.96
CA MET A 22 -6.56 -0.21 0.53
C MET A 22 -6.67 1.20 1.08
N GLU A 23 -5.54 1.82 1.34
CA GLU A 23 -5.46 3.21 1.77
C GLU A 23 -4.39 3.93 0.98
N ILE A 24 -4.66 5.17 0.63
CA ILE A 24 -3.67 6.04 0.01
C ILE A 24 -3.58 7.33 0.82
N ILE A 25 -2.37 7.72 1.14
CA ILE A 25 -2.10 8.89 1.99
C ILE A 25 -1.10 9.76 1.24
N ARG A 26 -1.48 11.02 1.01
CA ARG A 26 -0.55 12.01 0.49
C ARG A 26 -0.06 12.87 1.65
N TYR A 27 1.23 13.15 1.69
CA TYR A 27 1.82 13.99 2.73
C TYR A 27 2.82 14.98 2.12
N ASP A 28 3.09 16.05 2.88
CA ASP A 28 4.09 17.03 2.52
C ASP A 28 5.41 16.66 3.21
N MET A 29 6.41 16.29 2.42
CA MET A 29 7.73 15.89 2.93
C MET A 29 8.37 16.95 3.82
N ARG A 30 8.11 18.22 3.55
CA ARG A 30 8.66 19.33 4.34
C ARG A 30 8.15 19.37 5.77
N LYS A 31 6.97 18.78 6.01
CA LYS A 31 6.32 18.74 7.34
C LYS A 31 6.68 17.50 8.13
N LEU A 32 7.39 16.55 7.55
CA LEU A 32 7.79 15.32 8.21
C LEU A 32 9.19 15.50 8.81
N PRO A 33 9.31 15.62 10.13
CA PRO A 33 10.61 15.95 10.74
C PRO A 33 11.64 14.85 10.68
N LEU A 34 11.22 13.62 10.37
CA LEU A 34 12.09 12.45 10.40
C LEU A 34 12.59 12.00 9.03
N LEU A 35 12.16 12.65 7.94
CA LEU A 35 12.54 12.27 6.60
C LEU A 35 13.49 13.29 5.98
N PRO A 36 14.45 12.84 5.14
CA PRO A 36 15.34 13.78 4.46
C PRO A 36 14.57 14.69 3.52
N HIS A 37 14.98 15.96 3.46
CA HIS A 37 14.29 16.99 2.69
C HIS A 37 14.69 17.05 1.22
N GLU A 38 15.33 16.03 0.69
CA GLU A 38 15.88 16.01 -0.67
C GLU A 38 14.82 16.13 -1.77
N HIS A 39 13.57 15.78 -1.45
CA HIS A 39 12.46 15.75 -2.43
C HIS A 39 11.30 16.66 -2.01
N SER A 40 11.63 17.82 -1.40
CA SER A 40 10.62 18.72 -0.84
C SER A 40 9.56 19.20 -1.85
N ASP A 41 9.89 19.19 -3.15
CA ASP A 41 8.97 19.62 -4.21
C ASP A 41 8.23 18.45 -4.88
N SER A 42 8.45 17.23 -4.43
CA SER A 42 7.81 16.04 -5.01
C SER A 42 6.44 15.79 -4.38
N TYR A 43 5.55 15.30 -5.21
CA TYR A 43 4.26 14.79 -4.75
C TYR A 43 4.49 13.40 -4.18
N CYS A 44 4.38 13.27 -2.87
CA CYS A 44 4.74 12.03 -2.16
C CYS A 44 3.55 11.45 -1.41
N GLY A 45 3.55 10.14 -1.30
CA GLY A 45 2.52 9.45 -0.54
C GLY A 45 2.91 8.05 -0.14
N LEU A 46 2.00 7.42 0.59
CA LEU A 46 2.10 6.04 1.01
C LEU A 46 0.83 5.32 0.58
N PHE A 47 1.01 4.13 0.03
CA PHE A 47 -0.08 3.24 -0.31
C PHE A 47 -0.03 2.01 0.58
N LYS A 48 -1.19 1.56 1.04
CA LYS A 48 -1.33 0.40 1.92
C LYS A 48 -2.35 -0.56 1.34
N ILE A 49 -2.00 -1.83 1.28
CA ILE A 49 -2.92 -2.92 0.94
C ILE A 49 -3.07 -3.80 2.17
N SER A 50 -4.31 -4.12 2.52
CA SER A 50 -4.62 -4.96 3.67
C SER A 50 -5.25 -6.28 3.24
N CYS A 51 -4.84 -7.33 3.92
CA CYS A 51 -5.30 -8.70 3.65
C CYS A 51 -5.39 -9.42 5.00
N GLY A 52 -6.60 -9.56 5.53
CA GLY A 52 -6.83 -10.28 6.79
C GLY A 52 -6.06 -9.74 7.99
N GLY A 53 -5.93 -8.43 8.13
CA GLY A 53 -5.20 -7.82 9.24
C GLY A 53 -3.68 -7.70 9.02
N ILE A 54 -3.16 -8.26 7.95
CA ILE A 54 -1.77 -8.11 7.54
C ILE A 54 -1.72 -7.05 6.45
N HIS A 55 -0.68 -6.22 6.48
CA HIS A 55 -0.58 -5.05 5.61
C HIS A 55 0.71 -5.06 4.81
N GLY A 56 0.64 -4.51 3.61
CA GLY A 56 1.79 -4.17 2.81
C GLY A 56 1.78 -2.68 2.51
N PHE A 57 2.96 -2.08 2.44
CA PHE A 57 3.13 -0.65 2.21
C PHE A 57 4.08 -0.41 1.04
N ALA A 58 3.85 0.67 0.32
CA ALA A 58 4.81 1.20 -0.63
C ALA A 58 4.70 2.72 -0.67
N GLU A 59 5.84 3.38 -0.69
CA GLU A 59 5.91 4.81 -0.92
C GLU A 59 5.84 5.08 -2.41
N PHE A 60 5.21 6.19 -2.76
CA PHE A 60 5.24 6.67 -4.13
C PHE A 60 5.64 8.15 -4.17
N SER A 61 6.30 8.52 -5.25
CA SER A 61 6.73 9.89 -5.49
C SER A 61 6.47 10.19 -6.96
N LEU A 62 5.81 11.30 -7.22
CA LEU A 62 5.55 11.76 -8.57
C LEU A 62 6.35 13.04 -8.83
N PRO A 63 6.96 13.17 -10.01
CA PRO A 63 7.69 14.38 -10.33
C PRO A 63 6.76 15.57 -10.42
N ARG A 64 7.31 16.75 -10.18
CA ARG A 64 6.58 18.00 -10.27
C ARG A 64 5.96 18.16 -11.66
N GLY A 65 4.67 18.48 -11.71
CA GLY A 65 3.92 18.59 -12.94
C GLY A 65 3.19 17.31 -13.34
N SER A 66 3.44 16.19 -12.63
CA SER A 66 2.77 14.92 -12.87
C SER A 66 1.71 14.60 -11.82
N GLU A 67 1.43 15.55 -10.93
CA GLU A 67 0.47 15.36 -9.85
C GLU A 67 -0.94 15.14 -10.42
N PRO A 68 -1.68 14.14 -9.90
CA PRO A 68 -3.07 13.98 -10.30
C PRO A 68 -3.90 15.16 -9.82
N ALA A 69 -4.84 15.62 -10.66
CA ALA A 69 -5.76 16.67 -10.27
C ALA A 69 -6.68 16.21 -9.12
N ASP A 70 -6.98 14.93 -9.08
CA ASP A 70 -7.81 14.31 -8.04
C ASP A 70 -7.20 12.96 -7.67
N LEU A 71 -6.63 12.89 -6.47
CA LEU A 71 -5.96 11.68 -5.99
C LEU A 71 -6.94 10.52 -5.83
N VAL A 72 -8.15 10.78 -5.36
CA VAL A 72 -9.18 9.76 -5.18
C VAL A 72 -9.53 9.12 -6.52
N LYS A 73 -9.76 9.96 -7.52
CA LYS A 73 -10.07 9.49 -8.87
C LYS A 73 -8.89 8.73 -9.49
N TRP A 74 -7.68 9.22 -9.27
CA TRP A 74 -6.46 8.58 -9.75
C TRP A 74 -6.27 7.18 -9.15
N ALA A 75 -6.61 7.01 -7.87
CA ALA A 75 -6.49 5.75 -7.15
C ALA A 75 -7.70 4.83 -7.33
N SER A 76 -8.83 5.35 -7.79
CA SER A 76 -10.07 4.57 -7.90
C SER A 76 -9.95 3.36 -8.83
N VAL A 77 -9.01 3.41 -9.80
CA VAL A 77 -8.77 2.29 -10.71
C VAL A 77 -8.27 1.04 -9.99
N PHE A 78 -7.73 1.19 -8.78
CA PHE A 78 -7.23 0.07 -7.99
C PHE A 78 -8.33 -0.72 -7.30
N GLY A 79 -9.57 -0.23 -7.33
CA GLY A 79 -10.70 -0.90 -6.69
C GLY A 79 -10.91 -2.34 -7.16
N GLY A 80 -10.52 -2.65 -8.39
CA GLY A 80 -10.59 -4.01 -8.93
C GLY A 80 -9.69 -5.02 -8.22
N LEU A 81 -8.74 -4.57 -7.40
CA LEU A 81 -7.88 -5.45 -6.62
C LEU A 81 -8.59 -6.03 -5.40
N LYS A 82 -9.65 -5.40 -4.90
CA LYS A 82 -10.39 -5.91 -3.75
C LYS A 82 -11.03 -7.25 -4.10
N GLY A 83 -10.91 -8.19 -3.18
CA GLY A 83 -11.43 -9.54 -3.37
C GLY A 83 -10.49 -10.48 -4.11
N LEU A 84 -9.36 -10.00 -4.59
CA LEU A 84 -8.35 -10.84 -5.22
C LEU A 84 -7.34 -11.34 -4.19
N GLU A 85 -6.79 -12.51 -4.43
CA GLU A 85 -5.62 -12.98 -3.70
C GLU A 85 -4.39 -12.17 -4.16
N PRO A 86 -3.35 -12.03 -3.31
CA PRO A 86 -2.17 -11.25 -3.69
C PRO A 86 -1.53 -11.67 -5.02
N LYS A 87 -1.47 -12.97 -5.31
CA LYS A 87 -0.91 -13.45 -6.58
C LYS A 87 -1.78 -13.09 -7.78
N GLN A 88 -3.10 -13.18 -7.61
CA GLN A 88 -4.06 -12.74 -8.64
C GLN A 88 -3.95 -11.23 -8.87
N ALA A 89 -3.74 -10.47 -7.80
CA ALA A 89 -3.57 -9.02 -7.89
C ALA A 89 -2.33 -8.63 -8.69
N ILE A 90 -1.22 -9.36 -8.51
CA ILE A 90 -0.01 -9.13 -9.32
C ILE A 90 -0.32 -9.30 -10.81
N HIS A 91 -1.03 -10.35 -11.14
CA HIS A 91 -1.40 -10.64 -12.52
C HIS A 91 -2.33 -9.55 -13.08
N TYR A 92 -3.30 -9.14 -12.28
CA TYR A 92 -4.24 -8.06 -12.63
C TYR A 92 -3.50 -6.74 -12.91
N ILE A 93 -2.55 -6.38 -12.06
CA ILE A 93 -1.76 -5.16 -12.26
C ILE A 93 -0.93 -5.26 -13.55
N THR A 94 -0.32 -6.40 -13.78
CA THR A 94 0.49 -6.62 -14.99
C THR A 94 -0.36 -6.47 -16.25
N GLU A 95 -1.58 -6.99 -16.24
CA GLU A 95 -2.50 -6.86 -17.38
C GLU A 95 -2.95 -5.41 -17.60
N HIS A 96 -3.05 -4.60 -16.55
CA HIS A 96 -3.52 -3.22 -16.63
C HIS A 96 -2.40 -2.19 -16.71
N GLN A 97 -1.16 -2.63 -16.76
CA GLN A 97 0.00 -1.73 -16.72
C GLN A 97 -0.03 -0.70 -17.86
N SER A 98 -0.46 -1.08 -19.05
CA SER A 98 -0.53 -0.17 -20.18
C SER A 98 -1.57 0.94 -19.98
N LEU A 99 -2.65 0.66 -19.25
CA LEU A 99 -3.70 1.64 -18.95
C LEU A 99 -3.33 2.55 -17.79
N TRP A 100 -2.71 1.98 -16.75
CA TRP A 100 -2.41 2.72 -15.51
C TRP A 100 -1.10 3.48 -15.59
N GLY A 101 -0.17 3.03 -16.43
CA GLY A 101 1.17 3.57 -16.52
C GLY A 101 2.14 2.90 -15.55
N GLU A 102 3.43 3.07 -15.84
CA GLU A 102 4.50 2.40 -15.10
C GLU A 102 4.57 2.81 -13.63
N VAL A 103 4.31 4.09 -13.34
CA VAL A 103 4.41 4.60 -11.96
C VAL A 103 3.41 3.89 -11.05
N ARG A 104 2.14 3.87 -11.44
CA ARG A 104 1.10 3.21 -10.64
C ARG A 104 1.34 1.71 -10.51
N ALA A 105 1.66 1.05 -11.63
CA ALA A 105 1.93 -0.38 -11.62
C ALA A 105 3.13 -0.72 -10.72
N HIS A 106 4.18 0.08 -10.78
CA HIS A 106 5.41 -0.16 -10.04
C HIS A 106 5.22 -0.10 -8.52
N PHE A 107 4.60 0.98 -8.01
CA PHE A 107 4.42 1.06 -6.55
C PHE A 107 3.41 0.05 -6.03
N LEU A 108 2.40 -0.30 -6.83
CA LEU A 108 1.45 -1.35 -6.45
C LEU A 108 2.13 -2.72 -6.35
N LEU A 109 3.00 -3.05 -7.30
CA LEU A 109 3.76 -4.30 -7.24
C LEU A 109 4.67 -4.33 -6.03
N LYS A 110 5.33 -3.22 -5.70
CA LYS A 110 6.13 -3.10 -4.47
C LYS A 110 5.29 -3.31 -3.22
N CYS A 111 4.11 -2.73 -3.20
CA CYS A 111 3.18 -2.86 -2.08
C CYS A 111 2.76 -4.33 -1.90
N LEU A 112 2.44 -5.01 -2.99
CA LEU A 112 2.08 -6.42 -2.96
C LEU A 112 3.25 -7.31 -2.54
N ASP A 113 4.46 -7.03 -3.02
CA ASP A 113 5.65 -7.77 -2.59
C ASP A 113 5.86 -7.64 -1.08
N ASN A 114 5.68 -6.43 -0.55
CA ASN A 114 5.77 -6.19 0.89
C ASN A 114 4.66 -6.94 1.65
N LEU A 115 3.44 -6.92 1.13
CA LEU A 115 2.33 -7.65 1.71
C LEU A 115 2.61 -9.15 1.75
N ILE A 116 3.07 -9.73 0.64
CA ILE A 116 3.39 -11.15 0.56
C ILE A 116 4.50 -11.51 1.54
N PHE A 117 5.54 -10.68 1.59
CA PHE A 117 6.61 -10.87 2.57
C PHE A 117 6.07 -10.88 4.00
N ASN A 118 5.19 -9.95 4.34
CA ASN A 118 4.60 -9.87 5.68
C ASN A 118 3.68 -11.05 5.97
N LEU A 119 2.95 -11.53 4.99
CA LEU A 119 2.13 -12.74 5.13
C LEU A 119 2.99 -13.97 5.41
N GLU A 120 4.11 -14.12 4.69
CA GLU A 120 5.02 -15.25 4.86
C GLU A 120 5.78 -15.19 6.19
N ASN A 121 6.04 -13.99 6.70
CA ASN A 121 6.79 -13.77 7.93
C ASN A 121 5.90 -13.45 9.14
N CYS A 122 4.59 -13.67 9.00
CA CYS A 122 3.59 -13.55 10.07
C CYS A 122 3.52 -12.18 10.73
N GLY A 123 3.85 -11.13 9.98
CA GLY A 123 3.61 -9.76 10.41
C GLY A 123 4.39 -9.30 11.64
N ASN A 124 5.64 -9.68 11.76
CA ASN A 124 6.49 -9.26 12.87
C ASN A 124 6.65 -7.74 13.01
N LEU A 125 6.17 -6.99 12.03
CA LEU A 125 6.31 -5.55 11.96
C LEU A 125 5.00 -4.78 12.16
N HIS A 126 3.89 -5.47 12.44
CA HIS A 126 2.58 -4.80 12.43
C HIS A 126 2.42 -3.70 13.49
N MET A 127 3.05 -3.81 14.66
CA MET A 127 2.98 -2.74 15.67
C MET A 127 3.63 -1.46 15.19
N SER A 128 4.82 -1.56 14.59
CA SER A 128 5.50 -0.39 14.06
C SER A 128 4.76 0.20 12.85
N GLN A 129 4.12 -0.65 12.05
CA GLN A 129 3.31 -0.21 10.91
C GLN A 129 2.10 0.62 11.35
N GLU A 130 1.40 0.20 12.39
CA GLU A 130 0.27 0.95 12.94
C GLU A 130 0.69 2.30 13.49
N GLN A 131 1.85 2.38 14.14
CA GLN A 131 2.40 3.63 14.62
C GLN A 131 2.78 4.57 13.48
N VAL A 132 3.40 4.05 12.44
CA VAL A 132 3.75 4.82 11.24
C VAL A 132 2.48 5.33 10.55
N ARG A 133 1.47 4.49 10.43
CA ARG A 133 0.19 4.88 9.83
C ARG A 133 -0.45 6.03 10.61
N ALA A 134 -0.53 5.92 11.92
CA ALA A 134 -1.11 6.96 12.77
C ALA A 134 -0.36 8.27 12.62
N PHE A 135 0.98 8.22 12.60
CA PHE A 135 1.84 9.38 12.40
C PHE A 135 1.59 10.03 11.02
N LEU A 136 1.54 9.23 9.97
CA LEU A 136 1.35 9.74 8.61
C LEU A 136 -0.04 10.35 8.41
N ILE A 137 -1.07 9.77 9.02
CA ILE A 137 -2.42 10.32 8.96
C ILE A 137 -2.46 11.71 9.61
N GLU A 138 -1.76 11.90 10.72
CA GLU A 138 -1.67 13.20 11.39
C GLU A 138 -1.10 14.29 10.47
N TYR A 139 -0.14 13.93 9.61
CA TYR A 139 0.51 14.87 8.68
C TYR A 139 -0.05 14.77 7.25
N ALA A 140 -1.11 14.00 7.06
CA ALA A 140 -1.67 13.79 5.73
C ALA A 140 -2.32 15.05 5.18
N LEU A 141 -2.02 15.34 3.91
CA LEU A 141 -2.73 16.37 3.15
C LEU A 141 -4.02 15.80 2.56
N THR A 142 -4.01 14.53 2.21
CA THR A 142 -5.16 13.81 1.69
C THR A 142 -5.08 12.37 2.16
N TYR A 143 -6.21 11.84 2.56
CA TYR A 143 -6.35 10.43 2.97
C TYR A 143 -7.58 9.85 2.31
N TYR A 144 -7.43 8.67 1.74
CA TYR A 144 -8.55 7.97 1.11
C TYR A 144 -8.44 6.47 1.40
N SER A 145 -9.54 5.89 1.87
CA SER A 145 -9.65 4.46 2.16
C SER A 145 -10.76 3.86 1.29
N PHE A 146 -10.48 2.71 0.70
CA PHE A 146 -11.43 2.07 -0.20
C PHE A 146 -11.27 0.54 -0.26
#